data_deed2ff413cfeb40452d29cd11c1d2dd
#
_entry.id   deed2ff413cfeb40452d29cd11c1d2dd
#
_cell.length_a   1.000
_cell.length_b   1.000
_cell.length_c   1.000
_cell.angle_alpha   90.00
_cell.angle_beta   90.00
_cell.angle_gamma   90.00
#
_symmetry.space_group_name_H-M   'P 1'
#
loop_
_entity.id
_entity.type
_entity.pdbx_description
1 polymer ?
#
loop_
_entity_poly.entity_id
_entity_poly.type
_entity_poly.pdbx_seq_one_letter_code
_entity_poly.pdbx_strand_id
1 'polypeptide(L)'
;MKTEHAPTIQRADYRPLSWTVETVDLHFRLDAEATLVTNRMRCVRNRDAAEGPIRLWGEALERVSLTVDGAAPTAVREADGALEIDASGDAVLVEVVTRVNPRANTTLSGLYLSNGGFFTQCEAEGFRRITCFPDRPDVMARYTVTLEADRAACPVLLSNGNLVEEGLLPEGRHYAKWEDPFPKPSYLFALVAAKLVALERRVTTMSGREVLLQVWVEAGNLDRVEHAMDSLV
;
A
#
# COMPACT_ATOMS: atom_id res chain seq x y z
N MET A 1 8.29 -22.38 -12.32
CA MET A 1 6.83 -22.63 -12.29
C MET A 1 6.57 -23.49 -11.05
N LYS A 2 5.92 -22.94 -10.02
CA LYS A 2 5.46 -23.77 -8.91
C LYS A 2 4.23 -24.53 -9.39
N THR A 3 4.38 -25.84 -9.54
CA THR A 3 3.29 -26.78 -9.84
C THR A 3 2.60 -27.28 -8.55
N GLU A 4 2.66 -26.52 -7.48
CA GLU A 4 1.84 -26.82 -6.31
C GLU A 4 0.40 -26.42 -6.64
N HIS A 5 -0.50 -27.40 -6.65
CA HIS A 5 -1.92 -27.14 -6.74
C HIS A 5 -2.31 -26.25 -5.55
N ALA A 6 -2.78 -25.03 -5.86
CA ALA A 6 -3.33 -24.17 -4.82
C ALA A 6 -4.43 -24.93 -4.06
N PRO A 7 -4.48 -24.87 -2.72
CA PRO A 7 -5.52 -25.54 -1.95
C PRO A 7 -6.89 -25.01 -2.40
N THR A 8 -7.85 -25.93 -2.52
CA THR A 8 -9.21 -25.57 -2.86
C THR A 8 -9.83 -24.79 -1.69
N ILE A 9 -10.20 -23.54 -1.92
CA ILE A 9 -10.87 -22.70 -0.93
C ILE A 9 -12.38 -22.87 -1.10
N GLN A 10 -13.06 -23.32 -0.05
CA GLN A 10 -14.51 -23.49 -0.04
C GLN A 10 -15.20 -22.24 0.53
N ARG A 11 -16.24 -21.75 -0.12
CA ARG A 11 -17.02 -20.61 0.39
C ARG A 11 -17.58 -20.85 1.79
N ALA A 12 -17.90 -22.09 2.10
CA ALA A 12 -18.42 -22.48 3.42
C ALA A 12 -17.40 -22.31 4.56
N ASP A 13 -16.09 -22.26 4.23
CA ASP A 13 -15.01 -22.09 5.19
C ASP A 13 -14.67 -20.62 5.47
N TYR A 14 -15.29 -19.69 4.72
CA TYR A 14 -15.09 -18.27 4.96
C TYR A 14 -15.50 -17.88 6.38
N ARG A 15 -14.61 -17.18 7.05
CA ARG A 15 -14.86 -16.56 8.36
C ARG A 15 -14.34 -15.12 8.32
N PRO A 16 -15.12 -14.14 8.76
CA PRO A 16 -14.65 -12.77 8.90
C PRO A 16 -13.57 -12.71 9.97
N LEU A 17 -12.63 -11.77 9.82
CA LEU A 17 -11.61 -11.51 10.84
C LEU A 17 -12.23 -10.88 12.08
N SER A 18 -11.68 -11.22 13.25
CA SER A 18 -12.10 -10.66 14.55
C SER A 18 -11.86 -9.16 14.66
N TRP A 19 -10.90 -8.66 13.88
CA TRP A 19 -10.56 -7.24 13.77
C TRP A 19 -10.49 -6.85 12.30
N THR A 20 -10.98 -5.64 12.00
CA THR A 20 -10.83 -4.98 10.70
C THR A 20 -10.02 -3.70 10.86
N VAL A 21 -9.69 -3.05 9.74
CA VAL A 21 -8.92 -1.80 9.74
C VAL A 21 -9.81 -0.68 9.21
N GLU A 22 -9.93 0.39 9.98
CA GLU A 22 -10.70 1.58 9.57
C GLU A 22 -9.85 2.57 8.78
N THR A 23 -8.64 2.85 9.27
CA THR A 23 -7.69 3.77 8.64
C THR A 23 -6.29 3.20 8.60
N VAL A 24 -5.57 3.54 7.55
CA VAL A 24 -4.17 3.19 7.30
C VAL A 24 -3.41 4.47 7.00
N ASP A 25 -2.35 4.76 7.76
CA ASP A 25 -1.41 5.82 7.48
C ASP A 25 -0.05 5.18 7.14
N LEU A 26 0.36 5.30 5.90
CA LEU A 26 1.60 4.73 5.37
C LEU A 26 2.62 5.83 5.14
N HIS A 27 3.82 5.63 5.65
CA HIS A 27 4.96 6.49 5.36
C HIS A 27 6.09 5.67 4.76
N PHE A 28 6.44 5.96 3.51
CA PHE A 28 7.52 5.32 2.77
C PHE A 28 8.75 6.24 2.73
N ARG A 29 9.86 5.78 3.27
CA ARG A 29 11.17 6.35 2.99
C ARG A 29 11.83 5.49 1.93
N LEU A 30 11.61 5.85 0.66
CA LEU A 30 12.06 5.06 -0.48
C LEU A 30 13.57 5.06 -0.59
N ASP A 31 14.12 3.86 -0.67
CA ASP A 31 15.51 3.53 -0.95
C ASP A 31 15.56 2.22 -1.73
N ALA A 32 16.48 2.09 -2.68
CA ALA A 32 16.52 0.96 -3.58
C ALA A 32 16.77 -0.39 -2.88
N GLU A 33 17.50 -0.39 -1.77
CA GLU A 33 17.92 -1.60 -1.06
C GLU A 33 17.31 -1.74 0.33
N ALA A 34 16.88 -0.61 0.93
CA ALA A 34 16.44 -0.56 2.32
C ALA A 34 15.27 0.41 2.52
N THR A 35 14.21 0.30 1.70
CA THR A 35 13.00 1.10 1.91
C THR A 35 12.40 0.80 3.27
N LEU A 36 12.20 1.85 4.08
CA LEU A 36 11.46 1.76 5.34
C LEU A 36 10.02 2.14 5.11
N VAL A 37 9.12 1.32 5.65
CA VAL A 37 7.67 1.54 5.61
C VAL A 37 7.14 1.58 7.03
N THR A 38 6.62 2.72 7.46
CA THR A 38 5.86 2.84 8.70
C THR A 38 4.38 2.74 8.35
N ASN A 39 3.69 1.79 8.95
CA ASN A 39 2.26 1.56 8.78
C ASN A 39 1.56 1.73 10.12
N ARG A 40 0.71 2.76 10.25
CA ARG A 40 -0.15 3.01 11.40
C ARG A 40 -1.57 2.66 11.03
N MET A 41 -2.13 1.66 11.71
CA MET A 41 -3.47 1.14 11.46
C MET A 41 -4.37 1.37 12.66
N ARG A 42 -5.52 2.00 12.45
CA ARG A 42 -6.59 1.94 13.43
C ARG A 42 -7.37 0.66 13.23
N CYS A 43 -7.07 -0.34 14.05
CA CYS A 43 -7.78 -1.61 14.07
C CYS A 43 -9.03 -1.49 14.95
N VAL A 44 -10.16 -1.99 14.47
CA VAL A 44 -11.44 -1.98 15.19
C VAL A 44 -11.99 -3.40 15.28
N ARG A 45 -12.62 -3.71 16.42
CA ARG A 45 -13.20 -5.03 16.63
C ARG A 45 -14.36 -5.24 15.68
N ASN A 46 -14.36 -6.37 14.99
CA ASN A 46 -15.46 -6.79 14.14
C ASN A 46 -16.50 -7.54 15.00
N ARG A 47 -17.63 -6.88 15.26
CA ARG A 47 -18.69 -7.44 16.12
C ARG A 47 -19.49 -8.57 15.46
N ASP A 48 -19.36 -8.71 14.14
CA ASP A 48 -20.02 -9.78 13.37
C ASP A 48 -19.15 -11.06 13.28
N ALA A 49 -17.95 -11.01 13.87
CA ALA A 49 -17.01 -12.12 13.90
C ALA A 49 -16.85 -12.71 15.31
N ALA A 50 -16.35 -13.94 15.38
CA ALA A 50 -15.92 -14.54 16.64
C ALA A 50 -14.79 -13.73 17.28
N GLU A 51 -14.70 -13.73 18.61
CA GLU A 51 -13.56 -13.13 19.31
C GLU A 51 -12.25 -13.82 18.93
N GLY A 52 -11.19 -13.02 18.81
CA GLY A 52 -9.86 -13.52 18.45
C GLY A 52 -8.84 -12.39 18.35
N PRO A 53 -7.58 -12.75 18.04
CA PRO A 53 -6.47 -11.82 17.92
C PRO A 53 -6.60 -10.96 16.64
N ILE A 54 -5.82 -9.87 16.60
CA ILE A 54 -5.49 -9.18 15.36
C ILE A 54 -4.55 -10.09 14.56
N ARG A 55 -4.87 -10.36 13.29
CA ARG A 55 -4.06 -11.20 12.40
C ARG A 55 -3.45 -10.33 11.30
N LEU A 56 -2.11 -10.32 11.21
CA LEU A 56 -1.35 -9.58 10.22
C LEU A 56 -0.48 -10.56 9.42
N TRP A 57 -0.62 -10.56 8.11
CA TRP A 57 0.27 -11.30 7.23
C TRP A 57 1.43 -10.41 6.80
N GLY A 58 2.64 -10.98 6.77
CA GLY A 58 3.86 -10.34 6.27
C GLY A 58 4.72 -11.38 5.54
N GLU A 59 5.21 -11.04 4.35
CA GLU A 59 5.99 -11.95 3.51
C GLU A 59 7.20 -11.24 2.90
N ALA A 60 8.36 -11.89 2.94
CA ALA A 60 9.60 -11.41 2.35
C ALA A 60 9.98 -9.98 2.78
N LEU A 61 9.78 -9.65 4.04
CA LEU A 61 10.09 -8.37 4.66
C LEU A 61 10.78 -8.57 6.01
N GLU A 62 11.51 -7.55 6.46
CA GLU A 62 12.05 -7.46 7.82
C GLU A 62 11.12 -6.60 8.67
N ARG A 63 10.60 -7.15 9.77
CA ARG A 63 9.87 -6.37 10.75
C ARG A 63 10.84 -5.68 11.71
N VAL A 64 10.94 -4.35 11.62
CA VAL A 64 11.85 -3.54 12.45
C VAL A 64 11.24 -3.29 13.83
N SER A 65 9.94 -2.95 13.87
CA SER A 65 9.23 -2.74 15.12
C SER A 65 7.73 -3.05 14.98
N LEU A 66 7.09 -3.29 16.13
CA LEU A 66 5.66 -3.48 16.26
C LEU A 66 5.22 -2.91 17.61
N THR A 67 4.22 -2.03 17.59
CA THR A 67 3.59 -1.51 18.80
C THR A 67 2.07 -1.56 18.71
N VAL A 68 1.42 -1.63 19.87
CA VAL A 68 -0.03 -1.50 20.04
C VAL A 68 -0.25 -0.39 21.05
N ASP A 69 -0.97 0.66 20.66
CA ASP A 69 -1.19 1.89 21.46
C ASP A 69 0.12 2.49 22.00
N GLY A 70 1.18 2.45 21.17
CA GLY A 70 2.50 3.00 21.48
C GLY A 70 3.38 2.14 22.39
N ALA A 71 2.92 0.97 22.83
CA ALA A 71 3.68 0.05 23.67
C ALA A 71 3.98 -1.27 22.93
N ALA A 72 5.02 -1.99 23.35
CA ALA A 72 5.24 -3.34 22.87
C ALA A 72 4.04 -4.22 23.20
N PRO A 73 3.54 -5.03 22.25
CA PRO A 73 2.40 -5.91 22.52
C PRO A 73 2.74 -6.94 23.60
N THR A 74 1.78 -7.26 24.44
CA THR A 74 1.95 -8.19 25.57
C THR A 74 2.20 -9.63 25.13
N ALA A 75 1.64 -10.03 24.00
CA ALA A 75 1.85 -11.32 23.37
C ALA A 75 1.75 -11.20 21.83
N VAL A 76 2.73 -11.77 21.17
CA VAL A 76 2.75 -11.95 19.70
C VAL A 76 3.12 -13.41 19.45
N ARG A 77 2.35 -14.08 18.64
CA ARG A 77 2.62 -15.44 18.19
C ARG A 77 2.48 -15.55 16.68
N GLU A 78 3.15 -16.49 16.10
CA GLU A 78 2.99 -16.83 14.67
C GLU A 78 2.09 -18.06 14.57
N ALA A 79 1.01 -17.93 13.80
CA ALA A 79 0.08 -19.00 13.51
C ALA A 79 -0.43 -18.89 12.07
N ASP A 80 -0.41 -19.98 11.34
CA ASP A 80 -0.89 -20.08 9.95
C ASP A 80 -0.32 -18.97 9.02
N GLY A 81 0.99 -18.67 9.19
CA GLY A 81 1.68 -17.64 8.39
C GLY A 81 1.30 -16.20 8.72
N ALA A 82 0.53 -15.96 9.78
CA ALA A 82 0.18 -14.65 10.28
C ALA A 82 0.80 -14.37 11.66
N LEU A 83 1.06 -13.10 11.94
CA LEU A 83 1.28 -12.62 13.30
C LEU A 83 -0.09 -12.47 13.98
N GLU A 84 -0.26 -13.11 15.11
CA GLU A 84 -1.42 -12.94 15.97
C GLU A 84 -1.03 -12.07 17.18
N ILE A 85 -1.79 -10.98 17.37
CA ILE A 85 -1.56 -9.99 18.42
C ILE A 85 -2.81 -9.95 19.29
N ASP A 86 -2.65 -10.25 20.57
CA ASP A 86 -3.74 -10.12 21.53
C ASP A 86 -3.97 -8.63 21.82
N ALA A 87 -5.20 -8.20 21.63
CA ALA A 87 -5.63 -6.82 21.85
C ALA A 87 -6.95 -6.79 22.64
N SER A 88 -7.12 -5.76 23.45
CA SER A 88 -8.32 -5.55 24.26
C SER A 88 -9.06 -4.28 23.84
N GLY A 89 -10.33 -4.17 24.21
CA GLY A 89 -11.17 -3.02 23.85
C GLY A 89 -11.79 -3.14 22.46
N ASP A 90 -12.42 -2.06 22.01
CA ASP A 90 -13.14 -2.00 20.73
C ASP A 90 -12.29 -1.46 19.58
N ALA A 91 -11.21 -0.74 19.88
CA ALA A 91 -10.27 -0.20 18.90
C ALA A 91 -8.88 -0.04 19.51
N VAL A 92 -7.85 -0.23 18.69
CA VAL A 92 -6.43 -0.04 19.05
C VAL A 92 -5.67 0.56 17.86
N LEU A 93 -4.58 1.26 18.13
CA LEU A 93 -3.64 1.72 17.13
C LEU A 93 -2.48 0.73 17.04
N VAL A 94 -2.34 0.06 15.91
CA VAL A 94 -1.20 -0.82 15.61
C VAL A 94 -0.23 -0.07 14.73
N GLU A 95 1.03 0.06 15.15
CA GLU A 95 2.11 0.57 14.31
C GLU A 95 3.10 -0.55 14.01
N VAL A 96 3.39 -0.73 12.74
CA VAL A 96 4.41 -1.67 12.25
C VAL A 96 5.40 -0.92 11.40
N VAL A 97 6.69 -1.07 11.70
CA VAL A 97 7.76 -0.60 10.83
C VAL A 97 8.39 -1.80 10.16
N THR A 98 8.43 -1.77 8.83
CA THR A 98 9.05 -2.83 8.02
C THR A 98 10.17 -2.28 7.15
N ARG A 99 11.14 -3.14 6.83
CA ARG A 99 12.17 -2.86 5.83
C ARG A 99 12.03 -3.85 4.69
N VAL A 100 12.01 -3.34 3.46
CA VAL A 100 11.95 -4.14 2.23
C VAL A 100 13.10 -3.75 1.30
N ASN A 101 13.49 -4.68 0.42
CA ASN A 101 14.54 -4.44 -0.58
C ASN A 101 13.91 -4.49 -1.99
N PRO A 102 13.51 -3.33 -2.56
CA PRO A 102 12.88 -3.28 -3.88
C PRO A 102 13.80 -3.76 -5.01
N ARG A 103 15.13 -3.53 -4.90
CA ARG A 103 16.12 -3.96 -5.89
C ARG A 103 16.24 -5.49 -5.97
N ALA A 104 16.15 -6.17 -4.84
CA ALA A 104 16.22 -7.62 -4.78
C ALA A 104 14.88 -8.31 -5.11
N ASN A 105 13.79 -7.55 -5.21
CA ASN A 105 12.46 -8.10 -5.51
C ASN A 105 12.31 -8.40 -7.01
N THR A 106 12.61 -9.61 -7.41
CA THR A 106 12.47 -10.12 -8.79
C THR A 106 11.12 -10.77 -9.06
N THR A 107 10.28 -10.92 -8.04
CA THR A 107 8.93 -11.52 -8.17
C THR A 107 7.90 -10.56 -8.74
N LEU A 108 8.21 -9.25 -8.74
CA LEU A 108 7.32 -8.17 -9.17
C LEU A 108 5.98 -8.18 -8.40
N SER A 109 6.04 -8.56 -7.12
CA SER A 109 4.90 -8.56 -6.18
C SER A 109 5.28 -7.75 -4.94
N GLY A 110 4.39 -6.87 -4.48
CA GLY A 110 4.70 -5.85 -3.49
C GLY A 110 5.43 -4.66 -4.11
N LEU A 111 6.40 -4.08 -3.40
CA LEU A 111 7.22 -2.97 -3.87
C LEU A 111 8.48 -3.49 -4.57
N TYR A 112 8.72 -3.05 -5.80
CA TYR A 112 9.90 -3.45 -6.60
C TYR A 112 10.49 -2.27 -7.37
N LEU A 113 11.71 -2.45 -7.85
CA LEU A 113 12.43 -1.48 -8.68
C LEU A 113 12.41 -1.93 -10.14
N SER A 114 12.05 -1.03 -11.05
CA SER A 114 12.12 -1.26 -12.49
C SER A 114 12.62 0.01 -13.17
N ASN A 115 13.63 -0.11 -14.02
CA ASN A 115 14.24 1.01 -14.76
C ASN A 115 14.56 2.25 -13.91
N GLY A 116 14.99 2.02 -12.65
CA GLY A 116 15.34 3.07 -11.68
C GLY A 116 14.14 3.73 -10.99
N GLY A 117 12.92 3.35 -11.29
CA GLY A 117 11.70 3.77 -10.60
C GLY A 117 11.17 2.69 -9.66
N PHE A 118 10.41 3.13 -8.64
CA PHE A 118 9.71 2.26 -7.70
C PHE A 118 8.27 2.09 -8.17
N PHE A 119 7.80 0.85 -8.13
CA PHE A 119 6.46 0.46 -8.52
C PHE A 119 5.90 -0.56 -7.53
N THR A 120 4.58 -0.64 -7.44
CA THR A 120 3.92 -1.67 -6.65
C THR A 120 3.01 -2.54 -7.52
N GLN A 121 2.93 -3.83 -7.16
CA GLN A 121 1.91 -4.75 -7.61
C GLN A 121 1.35 -5.47 -6.40
N CYS A 122 0.11 -5.18 -6.02
CA CYS A 122 -0.50 -5.70 -4.79
C CYS A 122 -1.57 -6.76 -5.02
N GLU A 123 -2.15 -6.85 -6.21
CA GLU A 123 -3.11 -7.91 -6.55
C GLU A 123 -2.38 -9.24 -6.80
N ALA A 124 -2.84 -10.37 -6.19
CA ALA A 124 -3.95 -10.46 -5.21
C ALA A 124 -3.50 -10.25 -3.75
N GLU A 125 -2.28 -10.61 -3.36
CA GLU A 125 -1.79 -10.66 -1.99
C GLU A 125 -0.38 -10.04 -1.86
N GLY A 126 -0.06 -9.06 -2.71
CA GLY A 126 1.25 -8.41 -2.73
C GLY A 126 1.44 -7.34 -1.65
N PHE A 127 0.37 -6.83 -1.05
CA PHE A 127 0.49 -5.78 -0.03
C PHE A 127 1.21 -6.28 1.23
N ARG A 128 1.04 -7.55 1.61
CA ARG A 128 1.77 -8.21 2.71
C ARG A 128 3.27 -8.31 2.50
N ARG A 129 3.75 -8.05 1.28
CA ARG A 129 5.19 -7.99 0.95
C ARG A 129 5.78 -6.58 1.11
N ILE A 130 4.95 -5.61 1.49
CA ILE A 130 5.33 -4.22 1.77
C ILE A 130 5.33 -3.98 3.27
N THR A 131 4.27 -4.39 3.94
CA THR A 131 4.09 -4.23 5.39
C THR A 131 3.21 -5.35 5.94
N CYS A 132 3.28 -5.60 7.25
CA CYS A 132 2.34 -6.53 7.87
C CYS A 132 0.94 -5.93 7.90
N PHE A 133 -0.05 -6.67 7.40
CA PHE A 133 -1.42 -6.18 7.22
C PHE A 133 -2.43 -7.35 7.25
N PRO A 134 -3.71 -7.10 7.62
CA PRO A 134 -4.79 -8.07 7.39
C PRO A 134 -5.15 -8.10 5.90
N ASP A 135 -4.23 -8.64 5.08
CA ASP A 135 -4.22 -8.54 3.61
C ASP A 135 -5.25 -9.46 2.97
N ARG A 136 -6.53 -9.03 3.08
CA ARG A 136 -7.71 -9.72 2.56
C ARG A 136 -8.63 -8.73 1.86
N PRO A 137 -9.37 -9.15 0.81
CA PRO A 137 -10.25 -8.26 0.04
C PRO A 137 -11.49 -7.78 0.83
N ASP A 138 -11.83 -8.43 1.94
CA ASP A 138 -12.93 -8.05 2.83
C ASP A 138 -12.51 -7.02 3.90
N VAL A 139 -11.22 -6.65 3.97
CA VAL A 139 -10.72 -5.60 4.85
C VAL A 139 -10.64 -4.28 4.07
N MET A 140 -11.63 -3.43 4.30
CA MET A 140 -11.79 -2.15 3.60
C MET A 140 -11.35 -1.00 4.51
N ALA A 141 -10.34 -0.24 4.12
CA ALA A 141 -9.79 0.85 4.91
C ALA A 141 -9.63 2.13 4.08
N ARG A 142 -9.60 3.30 4.75
CA ARG A 142 -9.16 4.58 4.15
C ARG A 142 -7.66 4.71 4.29
N TYR A 143 -7.01 5.23 3.25
CA TYR A 143 -5.56 5.33 3.20
C TYR A 143 -5.08 6.77 3.14
N THR A 144 -4.10 7.08 3.98
CA THR A 144 -3.22 8.24 3.84
C THR A 144 -1.82 7.72 3.56
N VAL A 145 -1.15 8.27 2.55
CA VAL A 145 0.14 7.77 2.08
C VAL A 145 1.12 8.93 1.93
N THR A 146 2.22 8.88 2.65
CA THR A 146 3.35 9.82 2.47
C THR A 146 4.50 9.08 1.81
N LEU A 147 4.96 9.59 0.68
CA LEU A 147 6.10 9.09 -0.07
C LEU A 147 7.26 10.06 0.06
N GLU A 148 8.43 9.59 0.49
CA GLU A 148 9.68 10.34 0.46
C GLU A 148 10.68 9.67 -0.47
N ALA A 149 11.33 10.43 -1.36
CA ALA A 149 12.35 9.91 -2.25
C ALA A 149 13.44 10.95 -2.54
N ASP A 150 14.55 10.49 -3.13
CA ASP A 150 15.53 11.37 -3.78
C ASP A 150 14.86 12.06 -4.97
N ARG A 151 14.87 13.40 -4.98
CA ARG A 151 14.19 14.21 -5.98
C ARG A 151 14.79 14.07 -7.38
N ALA A 152 16.09 13.87 -7.47
CA ALA A 152 16.76 13.74 -8.76
C ALA A 152 16.50 12.37 -9.41
N ALA A 153 16.38 11.32 -8.58
CA ALA A 153 16.07 9.97 -9.04
C ALA A 153 14.59 9.78 -9.33
N CYS A 154 13.70 10.29 -8.47
CA CYS A 154 12.25 10.10 -8.52
C CYS A 154 11.53 11.45 -8.38
N PRO A 155 11.54 12.32 -9.42
CA PRO A 155 10.89 13.63 -9.35
C PRO A 155 9.36 13.56 -9.28
N VAL A 156 8.75 12.43 -9.64
CA VAL A 156 7.31 12.19 -9.59
C VAL A 156 7.00 11.14 -8.54
N LEU A 157 6.06 11.46 -7.63
CA LEU A 157 5.60 10.59 -6.54
C LEU A 157 4.09 10.48 -6.62
N LEU A 158 3.56 9.31 -6.98
CA LEU A 158 2.13 9.08 -7.17
C LEU A 158 1.61 8.00 -6.22
N SER A 159 0.38 8.15 -5.75
CA SER A 159 -0.35 7.11 -5.04
C SER A 159 -1.86 7.23 -5.33
N ASN A 160 -2.67 6.38 -4.69
CA ASN A 160 -4.12 6.45 -4.79
C ASN A 160 -4.67 7.71 -4.11
N GLY A 161 -5.80 8.21 -4.62
CA GLY A 161 -6.53 9.32 -4.04
C GLY A 161 -6.09 10.68 -4.54
N ASN A 162 -6.12 11.69 -3.67
CA ASN A 162 -5.82 13.08 -3.99
C ASN A 162 -4.49 13.50 -3.37
N LEU A 163 -3.66 14.22 -4.13
CA LEU A 163 -2.49 14.89 -3.59
C LEU A 163 -2.95 16.02 -2.67
N VAL A 164 -2.59 15.95 -1.39
CA VAL A 164 -2.99 16.94 -0.38
C VAL A 164 -1.83 17.81 0.11
N GLU A 165 -0.61 17.31 0.01
CA GLU A 165 0.59 18.04 0.44
C GLU A 165 1.81 17.53 -0.32
N GLU A 166 2.75 18.43 -0.62
CA GLU A 166 4.07 18.10 -1.15
C GLU A 166 5.11 19.11 -0.69
N GLY A 167 6.38 18.73 -0.69
CA GLY A 167 7.42 19.65 -0.27
C GLY A 167 8.83 19.09 -0.40
N LEU A 168 9.79 19.95 -0.09
CA LEU A 168 11.21 19.63 -0.10
C LEU A 168 11.66 19.18 1.29
N LEU A 169 12.55 18.23 1.32
CA LEU A 169 13.23 17.71 2.51
C LEU A 169 14.74 17.97 2.39
N PRO A 170 15.47 17.90 3.49
CA PRO A 170 16.95 17.94 3.48
C PRO A 170 17.56 16.88 2.56
N GLU A 171 18.85 17.04 2.25
CA GLU A 171 19.64 16.07 1.48
C GLU A 171 19.11 15.77 0.07
N GLY A 172 18.46 16.75 -0.57
CA GLY A 172 17.94 16.60 -1.94
C GLY A 172 16.71 15.68 -2.05
N ARG A 173 16.10 15.34 -0.93
CA ARG A 173 14.84 14.56 -0.91
C ARG A 173 13.63 15.47 -1.04
N HIS A 174 12.49 14.87 -1.34
CA HIS A 174 11.19 15.51 -1.34
C HIS A 174 10.11 14.51 -0.91
N TYR A 175 8.91 15.02 -0.66
CA TYR A 175 7.77 14.18 -0.32
C TYR A 175 6.50 14.61 -1.03
N ALA A 176 5.57 13.66 -1.13
CA ALA A 176 4.19 13.88 -1.53
C ALA A 176 3.27 13.07 -0.60
N LYS A 177 2.18 13.71 -0.14
CA LYS A 177 1.16 13.10 0.71
C LYS A 177 -0.15 13.00 -0.06
N TRP A 178 -0.71 11.80 -0.05
CA TRP A 178 -1.93 11.44 -0.76
C TRP A 178 -3.00 10.97 0.23
N GLU A 179 -4.24 11.33 -0.01
CA GLU A 179 -5.39 10.85 0.75
C GLU A 179 -6.40 10.19 -0.17
N ASP A 180 -6.69 8.91 0.07
CA ASP A 180 -7.77 8.20 -0.59
C ASP A 180 -8.98 8.15 0.37
N PRO A 181 -10.04 8.97 0.11
CA PRO A 181 -11.14 9.14 1.05
C PRO A 181 -12.11 7.94 1.06
N PHE A 182 -12.01 7.07 0.07
CA PHE A 182 -12.92 5.93 -0.07
C PHE A 182 -12.27 4.65 0.49
N PRO A 183 -13.01 3.88 1.33
CA PRO A 183 -12.49 2.60 1.79
C PRO A 183 -12.21 1.67 0.60
N LYS A 184 -11.00 1.11 0.58
CA LYS A 184 -10.58 0.13 -0.43
C LYS A 184 -9.83 -1.03 0.20
N PRO A 185 -9.83 -2.22 -0.44
CA PRO A 185 -8.98 -3.32 -0.02
C PRO A 185 -7.53 -3.06 -0.39
N SER A 186 -6.61 -3.72 0.31
CA SER A 186 -5.16 -3.58 0.15
C SER A 186 -4.63 -3.92 -1.23
N TYR A 187 -5.27 -4.83 -1.97
CA TYR A 187 -4.83 -5.21 -3.31
C TYR A 187 -4.94 -4.08 -4.34
N LEU A 188 -5.75 -3.03 -4.07
CA LEU A 188 -5.87 -1.84 -4.90
C LEU A 188 -4.83 -0.75 -4.57
N PHE A 189 -4.00 -0.98 -3.55
CA PHE A 189 -2.93 -0.03 -3.22
C PHE A 189 -1.94 0.10 -4.36
N ALA A 190 -1.62 1.35 -4.72
CA ALA A 190 -0.63 1.67 -5.74
C ALA A 190 0.30 2.80 -5.29
N LEU A 191 1.58 2.64 -5.62
CA LEU A 191 2.64 3.62 -5.47
C LEU A 191 3.51 3.61 -6.73
N VAL A 192 3.83 4.80 -7.23
CA VAL A 192 4.83 5.00 -8.28
C VAL A 192 5.74 6.15 -7.88
N ALA A 193 7.06 5.92 -7.93
CA ALA A 193 8.06 6.96 -7.74
C ALA A 193 9.13 6.82 -8.81
N ALA A 194 9.16 7.74 -9.80
CA ALA A 194 10.01 7.59 -10.97
C ALA A 194 10.24 8.92 -11.73
N LYS A 195 11.08 8.85 -12.77
CA LYS A 195 11.25 9.93 -13.75
C LYS A 195 10.18 9.78 -14.83
N LEU A 196 9.05 10.46 -14.65
CA LEU A 196 7.91 10.40 -15.57
C LEU A 196 7.58 11.78 -16.12
N VAL A 197 6.87 11.80 -17.24
CA VAL A 197 6.19 12.94 -17.86
C VAL A 197 4.73 12.59 -18.07
N ALA A 198 3.83 13.59 -18.05
CA ALA A 198 2.41 13.37 -18.20
C ALA A 198 1.90 13.88 -19.55
N LEU A 199 1.02 13.10 -20.20
CA LEU A 199 0.04 13.63 -21.12
C LEU A 199 -1.19 14.02 -20.31
N GLU A 200 -1.67 15.25 -20.47
CA GLU A 200 -2.79 15.81 -19.72
C GLU A 200 -3.96 16.17 -20.62
N ARG A 201 -5.18 15.92 -20.16
CA ARG A 201 -6.41 16.36 -20.83
C ARG A 201 -7.46 16.72 -19.80
N ARG A 202 -8.17 17.86 -20.02
CA ARG A 202 -9.34 18.21 -19.21
C ARG A 202 -10.60 17.76 -19.92
N VAL A 203 -11.49 17.11 -19.18
CA VAL A 203 -12.78 16.64 -19.67
C VAL A 203 -13.89 17.04 -18.71
N THR A 204 -15.08 17.29 -19.27
CA THR A 204 -16.27 17.54 -18.45
C THR A 204 -17.07 16.24 -18.36
N THR A 205 -17.27 15.74 -17.15
CA THR A 205 -18.06 14.53 -16.89
C THR A 205 -19.55 14.77 -17.16
N MET A 206 -20.34 13.68 -17.23
CA MET A 206 -21.80 13.75 -17.36
C MET A 206 -22.47 14.54 -16.24
N SER A 207 -21.86 14.64 -15.07
CA SER A 207 -22.33 15.47 -13.94
C SER A 207 -21.96 16.96 -14.06
N GLY A 208 -21.31 17.38 -15.15
CA GLY A 208 -20.85 18.75 -15.38
C GLY A 208 -19.55 19.14 -14.64
N ARG A 209 -18.88 18.18 -13.98
CA ARG A 209 -17.63 18.43 -13.27
C ARG A 209 -16.43 18.35 -14.22
N GLU A 210 -15.54 19.34 -14.16
CA GLU A 210 -14.24 19.25 -14.82
C GLU A 210 -13.32 18.28 -14.08
N VAL A 211 -12.66 17.41 -14.86
CA VAL A 211 -11.67 16.46 -14.36
C VAL A 211 -10.40 16.58 -15.19
N LEU A 212 -9.25 16.62 -14.52
CA LEU A 212 -7.94 16.51 -15.15
C LEU A 212 -7.58 15.03 -15.27
N LEU A 213 -7.41 14.56 -16.49
CA LEU A 213 -6.89 13.23 -16.81
C LEU A 213 -5.38 13.33 -17.06
N GLN A 214 -4.63 12.40 -16.51
CA GLN A 214 -3.17 12.33 -16.66
C GLN A 214 -2.75 10.90 -16.98
N VAL A 215 -1.98 10.73 -18.05
CA VAL A 215 -1.31 9.46 -18.38
C VAL A 215 0.20 9.67 -18.21
N TRP A 216 0.77 9.02 -17.21
CA TRP A 216 2.18 9.16 -16.85
C TRP A 216 3.03 8.09 -17.51
N VAL A 217 4.10 8.51 -18.21
CA VAL A 217 5.01 7.61 -18.93
C VAL A 217 6.44 8.08 -18.81
N GLU A 218 7.40 7.23 -19.14
CA GLU A 218 8.80 7.62 -19.30
C GLU A 218 8.95 8.64 -20.43
N ALA A 219 9.92 9.55 -20.28
CA ALA A 219 10.24 10.53 -21.31
C ALA A 219 10.58 9.81 -22.65
N GLY A 220 10.00 10.28 -23.76
CA GLY A 220 10.15 9.67 -25.08
C GLY A 220 9.03 8.69 -25.46
N ASN A 221 8.05 8.43 -24.59
CA ASN A 221 6.90 7.56 -24.87
C ASN A 221 5.57 8.32 -24.95
N LEU A 222 5.57 9.67 -24.92
CA LEU A 222 4.34 10.48 -24.98
C LEU A 222 3.52 10.26 -26.26
N ASP A 223 4.19 9.97 -27.38
CA ASP A 223 3.55 9.68 -28.67
C ASP A 223 2.75 8.37 -28.69
N ARG A 224 2.95 7.50 -27.70
CA ARG A 224 2.32 6.18 -27.60
C ARG A 224 1.08 6.15 -26.69
N VAL A 225 0.79 7.24 -25.98
CA VAL A 225 -0.23 7.25 -24.94
C VAL A 225 -1.53 7.96 -25.33
N GLU A 226 -1.63 8.47 -26.56
CA GLU A 226 -2.86 9.12 -27.06
C GLU A 226 -4.07 8.17 -26.98
N HIS A 227 -3.89 6.90 -27.43
CA HIS A 227 -4.97 5.93 -27.34
C HIS A 227 -5.39 5.61 -25.90
N ALA A 228 -4.44 5.57 -24.96
CA ALA A 228 -4.75 5.40 -23.54
C ALA A 228 -5.55 6.61 -23.01
N MET A 229 -5.15 7.82 -23.39
CA MET A 229 -5.90 9.03 -23.03
C MET A 229 -7.32 9.05 -23.63
N ASP A 230 -7.47 8.64 -24.89
CA ASP A 230 -8.80 8.56 -25.56
C ASP A 230 -9.71 7.51 -24.89
N SER A 231 -9.11 6.46 -24.30
CA SER A 231 -9.86 5.42 -23.60
C SER A 231 -10.36 5.85 -22.20
N LEU A 232 -9.86 6.96 -21.67
CA LEU A 232 -10.30 7.54 -20.40
C LEU A 232 -11.48 8.53 -20.57
N VAL A 233 -11.80 8.94 -21.80
CA VAL A 233 -12.86 9.89 -22.14
C VAL A 233 -14.15 9.15 -22.54
#